data_16ad89eb901d91226839964bbfb823fa
#
_entry.id   16ad89eb901d91226839964bbfb823fa
#
_cell.length_a   1.000
_cell.length_b   1.000
_cell.length_c   1.000
_cell.angle_alpha   90.00
_cell.angle_beta   90.00
_cell.angle_gamma   90.00
#
_symmetry.space_group_name_H-M   'P 1'
#
loop_
_entity.id
_entity.type
_entity.pdbx_description
1 polymer ?
#
loop_
_entity_poly.entity_id
_entity_poly.type
_entity_poly.pdbx_seq_one_letter_code
_entity_poly.pdbx_strand_id
1 'polypeptide(L)'
;MKIRTQRPRLWACWRSAAGYGLPTILLLVADLAAAQELPPAGNPIDVVTLPRDLSPWGMFMQADIVVKAVMIGLAIASFVTWTVWLAKTLELVTAKRRLRADLRLFAEGHADPLQRLPRRRGITSRFIEAAAGELTLSEQALEKEGVKERIGLAFERIEKAAARRIMRGTGVLATIGATAPFVGLFGTVWGIMNSFIGISKSQTTNLAVVAPGIAEALLATALGLAAAIPAVVIYNVFSRQIAGYRDLVGDSSAEVLRWVSRDLDRHGMAASQRAPALSAAE
;
A
#
# COMPACT_ATOMS: atom_id res chain seq x y z
N MET A 1 -26.10 25.59 29.52
CA MET A 1 -26.53 24.94 28.27
C MET A 1 -25.37 24.01 27.84
N LYS A 2 -25.47 22.70 28.18
CA LYS A 2 -24.39 21.71 27.99
C LYS A 2 -24.50 21.13 26.57
N ILE A 3 -23.57 21.47 25.70
CA ILE A 3 -23.45 20.87 24.37
C ILE A 3 -22.72 19.52 24.55
N ARG A 4 -23.48 18.44 24.40
CA ARG A 4 -22.98 17.06 24.36
C ARG A 4 -22.37 16.81 22.99
N THR A 5 -21.03 16.83 22.89
CA THR A 5 -20.32 16.40 21.69
C THR A 5 -20.45 14.87 21.56
N GLN A 6 -21.32 14.41 20.69
CA GLN A 6 -21.34 13.01 20.24
C GLN A 6 -20.11 12.79 19.36
N ARG A 7 -19.15 12.03 19.86
CA ARG A 7 -18.06 11.48 19.05
C ARG A 7 -18.62 10.35 18.18
N PRO A 8 -18.45 10.37 16.84
CA PRO A 8 -18.89 9.26 16.01
C PRO A 8 -18.03 8.02 16.30
N ARG A 9 -18.69 6.94 16.70
CA ARG A 9 -18.12 5.60 16.94
C ARG A 9 -17.76 4.88 15.62
N LEU A 10 -17.04 5.50 14.72
CA LEU A 10 -16.59 4.88 13.47
C LEU A 10 -15.44 3.87 13.64
N TRP A 11 -14.88 3.77 14.85
CA TRP A 11 -13.75 2.86 15.14
C TRP A 11 -14.16 1.44 15.48
N ALA A 12 -15.43 1.20 15.82
CA ALA A 12 -15.93 -0.12 16.20
C ALA A 12 -16.15 -1.04 14.98
N CYS A 13 -16.49 -0.47 13.82
CA CYS A 13 -16.76 -1.25 12.61
C CYS A 13 -15.50 -1.84 11.95
N TRP A 14 -14.32 -1.28 12.21
CA TRP A 14 -13.08 -1.70 11.54
C TRP A 14 -12.33 -2.83 12.26
N ARG A 15 -12.59 -3.03 13.56
CA ARG A 15 -12.04 -4.18 14.31
C ARG A 15 -12.74 -5.50 13.95
N SER A 16 -13.99 -5.45 13.51
CA SER A 16 -14.72 -6.63 13.07
C SER A 16 -14.43 -7.04 11.62
N ALA A 17 -14.16 -6.10 10.72
CA ALA A 17 -13.88 -6.41 9.32
C ALA A 17 -12.46 -6.95 9.08
N ALA A 18 -11.48 -6.57 9.90
CA ALA A 18 -10.09 -7.06 9.76
C ALA A 18 -9.89 -8.45 10.39
N GLY A 19 -10.79 -8.88 11.28
CA GLY A 19 -10.69 -10.16 11.99
C GLY A 19 -11.31 -11.36 11.25
N TYR A 20 -12.23 -11.13 10.33
CA TYR A 20 -12.99 -12.21 9.68
C TYR A 20 -12.72 -12.39 8.18
N GLY A 21 -12.07 -11.45 7.53
CA GLY A 21 -11.86 -11.50 6.07
C GLY A 21 -10.78 -12.51 5.64
N LEU A 22 -9.70 -12.65 6.38
CA LEU A 22 -8.59 -13.57 6.03
C LEU A 22 -8.89 -15.04 6.39
N PRO A 23 -9.43 -15.37 7.58
CA PRO A 23 -9.75 -16.77 7.90
C PRO A 23 -10.92 -17.32 7.07
N THR A 24 -11.91 -16.49 6.70
CA THR A 24 -13.04 -16.95 5.85
C THR A 24 -12.62 -17.23 4.42
N ILE A 25 -11.69 -16.47 3.84
CA ILE A 25 -11.13 -16.77 2.51
C ILE A 25 -10.28 -18.04 2.55
N LEU A 26 -9.51 -18.25 3.61
CA LEU A 26 -8.70 -19.46 3.78
C LEU A 26 -9.57 -20.72 4.01
N LEU A 27 -10.68 -20.61 4.73
CA LEU A 27 -11.63 -21.69 4.92
C LEU A 27 -12.40 -22.00 3.63
N LEU A 28 -12.77 -21.01 2.83
CA LEU A 28 -13.45 -21.23 1.55
C LEU A 28 -12.55 -21.92 0.52
N VAL A 29 -11.24 -21.67 0.56
CA VAL A 29 -10.25 -22.38 -0.28
C VAL A 29 -10.03 -23.81 0.24
N ALA A 30 -10.10 -24.03 1.55
CA ALA A 30 -9.98 -25.37 2.14
C ALA A 30 -11.21 -26.25 1.84
N ASP A 31 -12.43 -25.70 1.87
CA ASP A 31 -13.67 -26.42 1.51
C ASP A 31 -13.74 -26.74 0.00
N LEU A 32 -13.19 -25.88 -0.85
CA LEU A 32 -13.10 -26.17 -2.29
C LEU A 32 -12.15 -27.34 -2.57
N ALA A 33 -11.11 -27.54 -1.74
CA ALA A 33 -10.21 -28.67 -1.85
C ALA A 33 -10.83 -29.98 -1.35
N ALA A 34 -11.79 -29.94 -0.42
CA ALA A 34 -12.48 -31.12 0.11
C ALA A 34 -13.64 -31.60 -0.78
N ALA A 35 -14.13 -30.78 -1.70
CA ALA A 35 -15.27 -31.11 -2.57
C ALA A 35 -14.90 -31.98 -3.78
N GLN A 36 -13.67 -32.50 -3.89
CA GLN A 36 -13.23 -33.38 -4.99
C GLN A 36 -13.21 -34.87 -4.60
N GLU A 37 -14.16 -35.34 -3.82
CA GLU A 37 -14.39 -36.79 -3.78
C GLU A 37 -15.15 -37.22 -5.03
N LEU A 38 -14.41 -37.74 -6.02
CA LEU A 38 -15.00 -38.41 -7.18
C LEU A 38 -15.75 -39.67 -6.74
N PRO A 39 -16.96 -39.95 -7.31
CA PRO A 39 -17.68 -41.17 -7.07
C PRO A 39 -16.84 -42.38 -7.47
N PRO A 40 -16.97 -43.55 -6.81
CA PRO A 40 -16.15 -44.73 -7.12
C PRO A 40 -16.48 -45.22 -8.55
N ALA A 41 -15.48 -45.18 -9.38
CA ALA A 41 -15.56 -45.66 -10.77
C ALA A 41 -15.74 -47.19 -10.78
N GLY A 42 -16.87 -47.62 -11.31
CA GLY A 42 -17.04 -49.01 -11.72
C GLY A 42 -16.23 -49.32 -12.97
N ASN A 43 -15.60 -50.49 -12.93
CA ASN A 43 -14.78 -51.23 -13.90
C ASN A 43 -13.27 -50.96 -13.88
N PRO A 44 -12.47 -52.03 -13.83
CA PRO A 44 -11.02 -51.91 -13.91
C PRO A 44 -10.63 -51.55 -15.35
N ILE A 45 -10.47 -50.27 -15.57
CA ILE A 45 -9.77 -49.75 -16.74
C ILE A 45 -8.28 -50.11 -16.49
N ASP A 46 -7.64 -50.74 -17.42
CA ASP A 46 -6.23 -51.15 -17.37
C ASP A 46 -5.37 -50.05 -16.74
N VAL A 47 -4.79 -50.36 -15.59
CA VAL A 47 -3.97 -49.48 -14.75
C VAL A 47 -2.68 -49.02 -15.45
N VAL A 48 -2.41 -49.58 -16.67
CA VAL A 48 -1.22 -49.30 -17.47
C VAL A 48 -1.26 -47.95 -18.20
N THR A 49 -2.42 -47.26 -18.24
CA THR A 49 -2.59 -45.99 -19.00
C THR A 49 -2.89 -44.77 -18.15
N LEU A 50 -2.83 -44.87 -16.82
CA LEU A 50 -2.99 -43.63 -16.00
C LEU A 50 -1.76 -42.72 -16.20
N PRO A 51 -1.98 -41.46 -16.59
CA PRO A 51 -0.88 -40.52 -16.71
C PRO A 51 -0.22 -40.30 -15.35
N ARG A 52 1.08 -40.17 -15.41
CA ARG A 52 1.99 -39.78 -14.34
C ARG A 52 1.41 -38.69 -13.45
N ASP A 53 1.76 -38.71 -12.17
CA ASP A 53 1.33 -37.79 -11.10
C ASP A 53 0.74 -36.46 -11.55
N LEU A 54 -0.59 -36.33 -11.46
CA LEU A 54 -1.31 -35.03 -11.65
C LEU A 54 -1.21 -34.12 -10.42
N SER A 55 -0.26 -34.38 -9.54
CA SER A 55 0.02 -33.43 -8.45
C SER A 55 0.54 -32.09 -9.02
N PRO A 56 0.30 -30.96 -8.34
CA PRO A 56 0.81 -29.65 -8.80
C PRO A 56 2.33 -29.66 -9.01
N TRP A 57 3.07 -30.42 -8.22
CA TRP A 57 4.51 -30.59 -8.37
C TRP A 57 4.87 -31.45 -9.59
N GLY A 58 4.15 -32.57 -9.81
CA GLY A 58 4.32 -33.41 -10.98
C GLY A 58 4.05 -32.65 -12.28
N MET A 59 2.97 -31.87 -12.32
CA MET A 59 2.63 -30.98 -13.43
C MET A 59 3.73 -29.95 -13.70
N PHE A 60 4.27 -29.30 -12.64
CA PHE A 60 5.38 -28.37 -12.79
C PHE A 60 6.63 -29.04 -13.37
N MET A 61 6.98 -30.24 -12.90
CA MET A 61 8.18 -30.94 -13.36
C MET A 61 8.09 -31.42 -14.82
N GLN A 62 6.90 -31.71 -15.31
CA GLN A 62 6.66 -32.20 -16.67
C GLN A 62 6.39 -31.07 -17.66
N ALA A 63 6.00 -29.89 -17.18
CA ALA A 63 5.64 -28.73 -18.01
C ALA A 63 6.75 -28.34 -18.99
N ASP A 64 6.33 -27.83 -20.15
CA ASP A 64 7.23 -27.23 -21.14
C ASP A 64 8.03 -26.07 -20.53
N ILE A 65 9.22 -25.81 -21.09
CA ILE A 65 10.15 -24.79 -20.55
C ILE A 65 9.50 -23.40 -20.49
N VAL A 66 8.65 -23.04 -21.43
CA VAL A 66 7.93 -21.76 -21.46
C VAL A 66 6.90 -21.70 -20.34
N VAL A 67 6.10 -22.75 -20.16
CA VAL A 67 5.10 -22.83 -19.09
C VAL A 67 5.79 -22.84 -17.72
N LYS A 68 6.92 -23.54 -17.57
CA LYS A 68 7.77 -23.46 -16.34
C LYS A 68 8.23 -22.03 -16.06
N ALA A 69 8.74 -21.33 -17.07
CA ALA A 69 9.20 -19.95 -16.92
C ALA A 69 8.05 -19.03 -16.48
N VAL A 70 6.85 -19.21 -17.04
CA VAL A 70 5.63 -18.48 -16.64
C VAL A 70 5.29 -18.77 -15.17
N MET A 71 5.24 -20.05 -14.77
CA MET A 71 4.91 -20.42 -13.39
C MET A 71 5.93 -19.89 -12.38
N ILE A 72 7.23 -19.96 -12.68
CA ILE A 72 8.30 -19.40 -11.84
C ILE A 72 8.14 -17.87 -11.74
N GLY A 73 7.92 -17.19 -12.86
CA GLY A 73 7.70 -15.74 -12.88
C GLY A 73 6.51 -15.31 -12.02
N LEU A 74 5.40 -16.06 -12.07
CA LEU A 74 4.21 -15.81 -11.25
C LEU A 74 4.47 -16.12 -9.76
N ALA A 75 5.23 -17.15 -9.43
CA ALA A 75 5.65 -17.44 -8.06
C ALA A 75 6.52 -16.31 -7.49
N ILE A 76 7.48 -15.79 -8.27
CA ILE A 76 8.29 -14.63 -7.90
C ILE A 76 7.40 -13.40 -7.71
N ALA A 77 6.46 -13.14 -8.61
CA ALA A 77 5.51 -12.02 -8.49
C ALA A 77 4.68 -12.12 -7.21
N SER A 78 4.21 -13.32 -6.85
CA SER A 78 3.51 -13.56 -5.60
C SER A 78 4.41 -13.26 -4.39
N PHE A 79 5.66 -13.75 -4.38
CA PHE A 79 6.62 -13.47 -3.31
C PHE A 79 6.90 -11.97 -3.16
N VAL A 80 7.09 -11.26 -4.28
CA VAL A 80 7.27 -9.79 -4.30
C VAL A 80 6.05 -9.09 -3.72
N THR A 81 4.83 -9.54 -4.04
CA THR A 81 3.58 -9.00 -3.49
C THR A 81 3.57 -9.03 -1.96
N TRP A 82 3.89 -10.17 -1.36
CA TRP A 82 3.94 -10.32 0.10
C TRP A 82 5.07 -9.52 0.74
N THR A 83 6.24 -9.46 0.09
CA THR A 83 7.38 -8.66 0.56
C THR A 83 7.04 -7.17 0.58
N VAL A 84 6.46 -6.65 -0.50
CA VAL A 84 6.03 -5.25 -0.58
C VAL A 84 4.94 -4.96 0.44
N TRP A 85 3.98 -5.87 0.61
CA TRP A 85 2.93 -5.73 1.63
C TRP A 85 3.51 -5.58 3.04
N LEU A 86 4.42 -6.46 3.44
CA LEU A 86 5.04 -6.41 4.76
C LEU A 86 5.84 -5.12 4.96
N ALA A 87 6.74 -4.80 4.02
CA ALA A 87 7.59 -3.62 4.08
C ALA A 87 6.77 -2.32 4.16
N LYS A 88 5.74 -2.19 3.31
CA LYS A 88 4.89 -1.01 3.27
C LYS A 88 3.96 -0.87 4.47
N THR A 89 3.47 -1.99 4.99
CA THR A 89 2.68 -1.97 6.24
C THR A 89 3.50 -1.43 7.40
N LEU A 90 4.74 -1.91 7.57
CA LEU A 90 5.64 -1.45 8.63
C LEU A 90 6.00 0.04 8.44
N GLU A 91 6.34 0.45 7.22
CA GLU A 91 6.65 1.86 6.89
C GLU A 91 5.47 2.77 7.24
N LEU A 92 4.27 2.43 6.79
CA LEU A 92 3.09 3.27 6.93
C LEU A 92 2.58 3.35 8.38
N VAL A 93 2.57 2.21 9.08
CA VAL A 93 2.19 2.17 10.51
C VAL A 93 3.15 3.02 11.34
N THR A 94 4.45 2.89 11.08
CA THR A 94 5.48 3.65 11.80
C THR A 94 5.35 5.15 11.50
N ALA A 95 5.16 5.53 10.23
CA ALA A 95 4.98 6.91 9.82
C ALA A 95 3.72 7.55 10.46
N LYS A 96 2.58 6.85 10.41
CA LYS A 96 1.33 7.32 11.03
C LYS A 96 1.42 7.43 12.55
N ARG A 97 2.07 6.46 13.22
CA ARG A 97 2.25 6.49 14.68
C ARG A 97 3.08 7.70 15.12
N ARG A 98 4.20 7.96 14.42
CA ARG A 98 5.06 9.12 14.70
C ARG A 98 4.30 10.42 14.52
N LEU A 99 3.63 10.58 13.40
CA LEU A 99 2.89 11.80 13.08
C LEU A 99 1.74 12.08 14.06
N ARG A 100 1.00 11.03 14.47
CA ARG A 100 -0.03 11.17 15.50
C ARG A 100 0.55 11.51 16.88
N ALA A 101 1.74 11.02 17.21
CA ALA A 101 2.41 11.40 18.46
C ALA A 101 2.81 12.88 18.43
N ASP A 102 3.35 13.36 17.29
CA ASP A 102 3.72 14.76 17.13
C ASP A 102 2.47 15.67 17.23
N LEU A 103 1.36 15.32 16.56
CA LEU A 103 0.11 16.07 16.64
C LEU A 103 -0.47 16.14 18.06
N ARG A 104 -0.34 15.10 18.85
CA ARG A 104 -0.78 15.13 20.26
C ARG A 104 0.03 16.13 21.08
N LEU A 105 1.35 16.23 20.86
CA LEU A 105 2.20 17.21 21.54
C LEU A 105 1.79 18.64 21.20
N PHE A 106 1.36 18.91 19.96
CA PHE A 106 0.79 20.21 19.60
C PHE A 106 -0.55 20.50 20.29
N ALA A 107 -1.40 19.48 20.44
CA ALA A 107 -2.71 19.63 21.07
C ALA A 107 -2.64 19.94 22.58
N GLU A 108 -1.60 19.49 23.25
CA GLU A 108 -1.36 19.74 24.69
C GLU A 108 -0.98 21.19 25.02
N GLY A 109 -0.72 22.03 24.02
CA GLY A 109 -0.76 23.49 24.08
C GLY A 109 0.26 24.23 24.96
N HIS A 110 1.19 23.56 25.61
CA HIS A 110 1.98 24.13 26.70
C HIS A 110 3.44 24.45 26.39
N ALA A 111 3.91 24.30 25.13
CA ALA A 111 5.32 24.51 24.85
C ALA A 111 5.62 25.01 23.45
N ASP A 112 6.72 25.76 23.36
CA ASP A 112 7.39 26.07 22.10
C ASP A 112 7.76 24.77 21.36
N PRO A 113 7.19 24.50 20.18
CA PRO A 113 7.47 23.32 19.40
C PRO A 113 8.95 23.16 19.04
N LEU A 114 9.71 24.27 18.95
CA LEU A 114 11.15 24.28 18.70
C LEU A 114 11.95 23.64 19.85
N GLN A 115 11.47 23.72 21.08
CA GLN A 115 12.17 23.22 22.26
C GLN A 115 11.80 21.78 22.63
N ARG A 116 10.57 21.33 22.33
CA ARG A 116 10.04 20.05 22.82
C ARG A 116 9.93 18.96 21.78
N LEU A 117 9.77 19.30 20.50
CA LEU A 117 9.83 18.26 19.49
C LEU A 117 11.26 17.71 19.44
N PRO A 118 11.47 16.45 19.83
CA PRO A 118 12.79 15.87 19.74
C PRO A 118 13.26 16.05 18.31
N ARG A 119 14.53 16.36 18.08
CA ARG A 119 15.19 16.43 16.75
C ARG A 119 15.11 15.08 16.00
N ARG A 120 13.98 14.39 16.13
CA ARG A 120 13.68 13.15 15.45
C ARG A 120 13.38 13.49 14.00
N ARG A 121 14.05 12.81 13.08
CA ARG A 121 13.84 12.90 11.63
C ARG A 121 12.39 12.48 11.27
N GLY A 122 11.42 13.41 11.46
CA GLY A 122 10.00 13.26 11.12
C GLY A 122 9.57 14.25 10.03
N ILE A 123 8.34 14.13 9.56
CA ILE A 123 7.77 15.09 8.62
C ILE A 123 7.51 16.43 9.34
N THR A 124 7.04 16.37 10.58
CA THR A 124 6.76 17.53 11.43
C THR A 124 8.01 18.38 11.70
N SER A 125 9.17 17.75 11.99
CA SER A 125 10.44 18.48 12.13
C SER A 125 10.85 19.19 10.85
N ARG A 126 10.55 18.64 9.69
CA ARG A 126 10.82 19.32 8.40
C ARG A 126 9.96 20.56 8.18
N PHE A 127 8.70 20.54 8.63
CA PHE A 127 7.83 21.72 8.64
C PHE A 127 8.39 22.79 9.57
N ILE A 128 8.79 22.41 10.78
CA ILE A 128 9.37 23.33 11.77
C ILE A 128 10.69 23.91 11.26
N GLU A 129 11.58 23.09 10.72
CA GLU A 129 12.86 23.55 10.14
C GLU A 129 12.63 24.52 8.99
N ALA A 130 11.67 24.25 8.10
CA ALA A 130 11.34 25.15 7.00
C ALA A 130 10.75 26.48 7.49
N ALA A 131 9.86 26.42 8.49
CA ALA A 131 9.29 27.62 9.11
C ALA A 131 10.35 28.46 9.85
N ALA A 132 11.21 27.81 10.66
CA ALA A 132 12.30 28.50 11.38
C ALA A 132 13.30 29.14 10.40
N GLY A 133 13.66 28.45 9.33
CA GLY A 133 14.54 28.99 8.30
C GLY A 133 13.96 30.22 7.62
N GLU A 134 12.65 30.20 7.27
CA GLU A 134 11.99 31.34 6.65
C GLU A 134 11.85 32.52 7.64
N LEU A 135 11.53 32.26 8.91
CA LEU A 135 11.46 33.28 9.94
C LEU A 135 12.82 33.99 10.13
N THR A 136 13.92 33.23 10.15
CA THR A 136 15.26 33.80 10.24
C THR A 136 15.62 34.65 9.03
N LEU A 137 15.28 34.21 7.82
CA LEU A 137 15.50 34.97 6.58
C LEU A 137 14.62 36.24 6.50
N SER A 138 13.50 36.24 7.18
CA SER A 138 12.49 37.29 7.14
C SER A 138 12.46 38.15 8.39
N GLU A 139 13.49 38.13 9.25
CA GLU A 139 13.54 38.92 10.51
C GLU A 139 13.27 40.42 10.28
N GLN A 140 13.70 40.96 9.12
CA GLN A 140 13.54 42.38 8.75
C GLN A 140 12.29 42.64 7.85
N ALA A 141 11.47 41.62 7.60
CA ALA A 141 10.31 41.77 6.75
C ALA A 141 9.22 42.61 7.41
N LEU A 142 8.81 43.67 6.75
CA LEU A 142 7.72 44.57 7.19
C LEU A 142 6.34 43.88 7.05
N GLU A 143 6.17 43.02 6.05
CA GLU A 143 4.92 42.33 5.77
C GLU A 143 4.94 40.87 6.28
N LYS A 144 4.16 40.62 7.31
CA LYS A 144 4.03 39.28 7.93
C LYS A 144 3.27 38.28 7.05
N GLU A 145 2.34 38.78 6.23
CA GLU A 145 1.52 37.93 5.36
C GLU A 145 2.37 37.26 4.27
N GLY A 146 3.32 37.99 3.67
CA GLY A 146 4.26 37.41 2.72
C GLY A 146 5.15 36.31 3.32
N VAL A 147 5.50 36.40 4.62
CA VAL A 147 6.23 35.34 5.32
C VAL A 147 5.37 34.09 5.45
N LYS A 148 4.11 34.20 5.85
CA LYS A 148 3.16 33.09 5.96
C LYS A 148 2.94 32.41 4.61
N GLU A 149 2.83 33.17 3.53
CA GLU A 149 2.66 32.65 2.17
C GLU A 149 3.88 31.80 1.75
N ARG A 150 5.11 32.31 1.95
CA ARG A 150 6.35 31.57 1.62
C ARG A 150 6.50 30.30 2.44
N ILE A 151 6.14 30.32 3.73
CA ILE A 151 6.10 29.14 4.57
C ILE A 151 5.06 28.13 4.04
N GLY A 152 3.87 28.60 3.65
CA GLY A 152 2.83 27.77 3.05
C GLY A 152 3.30 27.05 1.77
N LEU A 153 3.98 27.78 0.87
CA LEU A 153 4.57 27.19 -0.34
C LEU A 153 5.66 26.14 -0.02
N ALA A 154 6.49 26.39 0.99
CA ALA A 154 7.47 25.41 1.44
C ALA A 154 6.79 24.14 2.00
N PHE A 155 5.72 24.30 2.77
CA PHE A 155 4.93 23.20 3.32
C PHE A 155 4.30 22.33 2.23
N GLU A 156 3.68 22.94 1.22
CA GLU A 156 3.14 22.20 0.08
C GLU A 156 4.20 21.33 -0.62
N ARG A 157 5.41 21.85 -0.78
CA ARG A 157 6.51 21.07 -1.38
C ARG A 157 6.89 19.88 -0.53
N ILE A 158 6.93 20.05 0.80
CA ILE A 158 7.22 18.98 1.76
C ILE A 158 6.12 17.93 1.75
N GLU A 159 4.83 18.33 1.75
CA GLU A 159 3.67 17.45 1.67
C GLU A 159 3.68 16.62 0.38
N LYS A 160 3.86 17.28 -0.78
CA LYS A 160 3.96 16.60 -2.08
C LYS A 160 5.13 15.61 -2.11
N ALA A 161 6.27 15.97 -1.50
CA ALA A 161 7.43 15.08 -1.40
C ALA A 161 7.16 13.88 -0.49
N ALA A 162 6.50 14.07 0.66
CA ALA A 162 6.12 13.01 1.58
C ALA A 162 5.13 12.04 0.93
N ALA A 163 4.12 12.56 0.21
CA ALA A 163 3.16 11.76 -0.53
C ALA A 163 3.84 10.90 -1.61
N ARG A 164 4.74 11.48 -2.39
CA ARG A 164 5.50 10.72 -3.39
C ARG A 164 6.40 9.65 -2.76
N ARG A 165 7.01 9.95 -1.62
CA ARG A 165 7.87 9.00 -0.91
C ARG A 165 7.09 7.77 -0.44
N ILE A 166 5.93 7.95 0.18
CA ILE A 166 5.13 6.85 0.72
C ILE A 166 4.50 6.00 -0.39
N MET A 167 4.21 6.61 -1.55
CA MET A 167 3.67 5.90 -2.73
C MET A 167 4.71 5.05 -3.46
N ARG A 168 6.01 5.32 -3.30
CA ARG A 168 7.03 4.54 -3.98
C ARG A 168 6.93 3.05 -3.64
N GLY A 169 6.99 2.21 -4.67
CA GLY A 169 6.92 0.75 -4.53
C GLY A 169 5.49 0.17 -4.55
N THR A 170 4.43 0.97 -4.32
CA THR A 170 3.06 0.45 -4.45
C THR A 170 2.66 0.20 -5.90
N GLY A 171 3.27 0.90 -6.86
CA GLY A 171 3.06 0.68 -8.29
C GLY A 171 3.36 -0.74 -8.75
N VAL A 172 4.32 -1.41 -8.12
CA VAL A 172 4.64 -2.83 -8.43
C VAL A 172 3.43 -3.72 -8.19
N LEU A 173 2.67 -3.49 -7.10
CA LEU A 173 1.45 -4.24 -6.81
C LEU A 173 0.38 -4.02 -7.88
N ALA A 174 0.22 -2.76 -8.33
CA ALA A 174 -0.71 -2.45 -9.41
C ALA A 174 -0.32 -3.16 -10.72
N THR A 175 0.96 -3.17 -11.05
CA THR A 175 1.48 -3.86 -12.23
C THR A 175 1.25 -5.37 -12.14
N ILE A 176 1.63 -6.01 -11.03
CA ILE A 176 1.42 -7.46 -10.83
C ILE A 176 -0.09 -7.78 -10.93
N GLY A 177 -0.93 -7.02 -10.23
CA GLY A 177 -2.37 -7.22 -10.27
C GLY A 177 -2.98 -7.10 -11.65
N ALA A 178 -2.50 -6.17 -12.47
CA ALA A 178 -2.99 -5.97 -13.82
C ALA A 178 -2.41 -6.97 -14.84
N THR A 179 -1.16 -7.43 -14.69
CA THR A 179 -0.47 -8.23 -15.71
C THR A 179 -0.45 -9.73 -15.42
N ALA A 180 -0.41 -10.14 -14.15
CA ALA A 180 -0.28 -11.56 -13.79
C ALA A 180 -1.39 -12.47 -14.37
N PRO A 181 -2.68 -12.06 -14.47
CA PRO A 181 -3.70 -12.88 -15.11
C PRO A 181 -3.40 -13.13 -16.60
N PHE A 182 -2.89 -12.12 -17.30
CA PHE A 182 -2.55 -12.24 -18.71
C PHE A 182 -1.31 -13.10 -18.94
N VAL A 183 -0.34 -13.02 -18.03
CA VAL A 183 0.83 -13.91 -18.04
C VAL A 183 0.40 -15.37 -17.80
N GLY A 184 -0.54 -15.62 -16.88
CA GLY A 184 -1.13 -16.94 -16.67
C GLY A 184 -1.90 -17.43 -17.91
N LEU A 185 -2.71 -16.56 -18.51
CA LEU A 185 -3.42 -16.86 -19.75
C LEU A 185 -2.46 -17.20 -20.90
N PHE A 186 -1.36 -16.45 -21.03
CA PHE A 186 -0.32 -16.80 -22.00
C PHE A 186 0.21 -18.23 -21.78
N GLY A 187 0.42 -18.62 -20.52
CA GLY A 187 0.82 -19.99 -20.16
C GLY A 187 -0.20 -21.04 -20.62
N THR A 188 -1.52 -20.76 -20.50
CA THR A 188 -2.53 -21.70 -21.00
C THR A 188 -2.55 -21.80 -22.52
N VAL A 189 -2.48 -20.68 -23.22
CA VAL A 189 -2.47 -20.68 -24.70
C VAL A 189 -1.27 -21.49 -25.21
N TRP A 190 -0.09 -21.27 -24.63
CA TRP A 190 1.12 -22.00 -24.98
C TRP A 190 1.04 -23.51 -24.70
N GLY A 191 0.57 -23.89 -23.51
CA GLY A 191 0.47 -25.30 -23.13
C GLY A 191 -0.58 -26.07 -23.95
N ILE A 192 -1.73 -25.45 -24.24
CA ILE A 192 -2.74 -26.05 -25.10
C ILE A 192 -2.21 -26.19 -26.54
N MET A 193 -1.54 -25.18 -27.05
CA MET A 193 -0.90 -25.25 -28.37
C MET A 193 0.07 -26.44 -28.46
N ASN A 194 0.93 -26.63 -27.47
CA ASN A 194 1.87 -27.76 -27.42
C ASN A 194 1.15 -29.11 -27.34
N SER A 195 0.02 -29.17 -26.61
CA SER A 195 -0.80 -30.38 -26.53
C SER A 195 -1.37 -30.76 -27.91
N PHE A 196 -1.87 -29.80 -28.70
CA PHE A 196 -2.33 -30.06 -30.07
C PHE A 196 -1.20 -30.46 -31.03
N ILE A 197 -0.02 -29.87 -30.91
CA ILE A 197 1.18 -30.30 -31.66
C ILE A 197 1.53 -31.74 -31.30
N GLY A 198 1.38 -32.15 -30.02
CA GLY A 198 1.56 -33.53 -29.58
C GLY A 198 0.61 -34.52 -30.26
N ILE A 199 -0.69 -34.20 -30.38
CA ILE A 199 -1.69 -35.01 -31.11
C ILE A 199 -1.28 -35.16 -32.59
N SER A 200 -0.94 -34.02 -33.21
CA SER A 200 -0.55 -34.04 -34.63
C SER A 200 0.67 -34.96 -34.90
N LYS A 201 1.62 -34.98 -34.00
CA LYS A 201 2.83 -35.82 -34.13
C LYS A 201 2.58 -37.29 -33.82
N SER A 202 1.74 -37.58 -32.80
CA SER A 202 1.44 -38.95 -32.38
C SER A 202 0.39 -39.67 -33.24
N GLN A 203 -0.31 -38.92 -34.09
CA GLN A 203 -1.42 -39.39 -34.93
C GLN A 203 -2.49 -40.19 -34.17
N THR A 204 -2.63 -39.93 -32.87
CA THR A 204 -3.64 -40.56 -32.00
C THR A 204 -4.61 -39.52 -31.49
N THR A 205 -5.89 -39.86 -31.44
CA THR A 205 -6.94 -39.03 -30.82
C THR A 205 -7.16 -39.34 -29.35
N ASN A 206 -6.24 -40.07 -28.72
CA ASN A 206 -6.34 -40.46 -27.32
C ASN A 206 -6.14 -39.27 -26.40
N LEU A 207 -7.20 -38.86 -25.68
CA LEU A 207 -7.19 -37.77 -24.72
C LEU A 207 -6.16 -37.95 -23.59
N ALA A 208 -5.77 -39.19 -23.26
CA ALA A 208 -4.75 -39.47 -22.25
C ALA A 208 -3.38 -38.85 -22.58
N VAL A 209 -3.08 -38.66 -23.88
CA VAL A 209 -1.82 -38.06 -24.33
C VAL A 209 -1.77 -36.54 -24.08
N VAL A 210 -2.92 -35.85 -24.10
CA VAL A 210 -2.97 -34.38 -24.01
C VAL A 210 -3.46 -33.85 -22.65
N ALA A 211 -4.15 -34.70 -21.88
CA ALA A 211 -4.68 -34.32 -20.58
C ALA A 211 -3.64 -33.71 -19.62
N PRO A 212 -2.39 -34.24 -19.51
CA PRO A 212 -1.37 -33.65 -18.67
C PRO A 212 -1.00 -32.23 -19.10
N GLY A 213 -0.75 -32.01 -20.41
CA GLY A 213 -0.36 -30.69 -20.92
C GLY A 213 -1.48 -29.64 -20.78
N ILE A 214 -2.75 -30.05 -20.89
CA ILE A 214 -3.88 -29.15 -20.60
C ILE A 214 -3.96 -28.83 -19.11
N ALA A 215 -3.76 -29.81 -18.23
CA ALA A 215 -3.76 -29.60 -16.79
C ALA A 215 -2.65 -28.64 -16.33
N GLU A 216 -1.44 -28.79 -16.86
CA GLU A 216 -0.30 -27.91 -16.63
C GLU A 216 -0.61 -26.47 -17.09
N ALA A 217 -1.24 -26.32 -18.25
CA ALA A 217 -1.67 -25.03 -18.79
C ALA A 217 -2.67 -24.35 -17.85
N LEU A 218 -3.69 -25.06 -17.40
CA LEU A 218 -4.71 -24.53 -16.47
C LEU A 218 -4.08 -24.13 -15.12
N LEU A 219 -3.10 -24.88 -14.64
CA LEU A 219 -2.35 -24.55 -13.43
C LEU A 219 -1.63 -23.20 -13.57
N ALA A 220 -1.06 -22.88 -14.73
CA ALA A 220 -0.41 -21.61 -14.97
C ALA A 220 -1.40 -20.44 -14.84
N THR A 221 -2.63 -20.57 -15.35
CA THR A 221 -3.66 -19.52 -15.16
C THR A 221 -4.11 -19.41 -13.71
N ALA A 222 -4.29 -20.51 -13.02
CA ALA A 222 -4.63 -20.52 -11.60
C ALA A 222 -3.56 -19.79 -10.77
N LEU A 223 -2.27 -20.01 -11.04
CA LEU A 223 -1.16 -19.28 -10.42
C LEU A 223 -1.17 -17.79 -10.77
N GLY A 224 -1.53 -17.42 -12.00
CA GLY A 224 -1.71 -16.03 -12.42
C GLY A 224 -2.76 -15.29 -11.59
N LEU A 225 -3.91 -15.92 -11.39
CA LEU A 225 -4.98 -15.36 -10.55
C LEU A 225 -4.59 -15.34 -9.06
N ALA A 226 -3.93 -16.39 -8.58
CA ALA A 226 -3.46 -16.47 -7.20
C ALA A 226 -2.42 -15.37 -6.87
N ALA A 227 -1.61 -14.94 -7.83
CA ALA A 227 -0.69 -13.82 -7.67
C ALA A 227 -1.40 -12.45 -7.79
N ALA A 228 -2.34 -12.33 -8.74
CA ALA A 228 -2.99 -11.06 -9.06
C ALA A 228 -3.98 -10.59 -7.99
N ILE A 229 -4.83 -11.49 -7.50
CA ILE A 229 -5.92 -11.13 -6.58
C ILE A 229 -5.38 -10.48 -5.30
N PRO A 230 -4.40 -11.08 -4.58
CA PRO A 230 -3.81 -10.43 -3.42
C PRO A 230 -3.12 -9.09 -3.77
N ALA A 231 -2.45 -9.00 -4.92
CA ALA A 231 -1.76 -7.78 -5.32
C ALA A 231 -2.73 -6.61 -5.50
N VAL A 232 -3.88 -6.82 -6.16
CA VAL A 232 -4.94 -5.81 -6.34
C VAL A 232 -5.56 -5.42 -5.00
N VAL A 233 -5.91 -6.38 -4.16
CA VAL A 233 -6.50 -6.12 -2.84
C VAL A 233 -5.55 -5.28 -1.98
N ILE A 234 -4.29 -5.68 -1.89
CA ILE A 234 -3.26 -4.99 -1.11
C ILE A 234 -3.03 -3.57 -1.65
N TYR A 235 -2.93 -3.41 -2.97
CA TYR A 235 -2.80 -2.10 -3.61
C TYR A 235 -3.96 -1.16 -3.23
N ASN A 236 -5.20 -1.63 -3.30
CA ASN A 236 -6.38 -0.83 -2.96
C ASN A 236 -6.42 -0.46 -1.47
N VAL A 237 -5.97 -1.36 -0.59
CA VAL A 237 -5.84 -1.06 0.84
C VAL A 237 -4.78 0.02 1.07
N PHE A 238 -3.60 -0.08 0.44
CA PHE A 238 -2.56 0.93 0.57
C PHE A 238 -2.97 2.27 -0.02
N SER A 239 -3.64 2.30 -1.15
CA SER A 239 -4.13 3.54 -1.76
C SER A 239 -4.99 4.34 -0.77
N ARG A 240 -5.96 3.68 -0.11
CA ARG A 240 -6.78 4.32 0.94
C ARG A 240 -5.98 4.72 2.18
N GLN A 241 -5.04 3.89 2.61
CA GLN A 241 -4.22 4.18 3.77
C GLN A 241 -3.25 5.35 3.54
N ILE A 242 -2.73 5.49 2.31
CA ILE A 242 -1.87 6.60 1.90
C ILE A 242 -2.67 7.90 1.85
N ALA A 243 -3.93 7.88 1.39
CA ALA A 243 -4.81 9.05 1.47
C ALA A 243 -4.93 9.54 2.92
N GLY A 244 -5.30 8.67 3.86
CA GLY A 244 -5.38 9.05 5.27
C GLY A 244 -4.03 9.39 5.94
N TYR A 245 -2.88 9.03 5.34
CA TYR A 245 -1.58 9.55 5.77
C TYR A 245 -1.36 10.98 5.26
N ARG A 246 -1.79 11.29 4.03
CA ARG A 246 -1.74 12.66 3.47
C ARG A 246 -2.56 13.63 4.31
N ASP A 247 -3.76 13.23 4.72
CA ASP A 247 -4.61 14.04 5.59
C ASP A 247 -3.90 14.39 6.90
N LEU A 248 -3.28 13.38 7.55
CA LEU A 248 -2.49 13.62 8.76
C LEU A 248 -1.27 14.53 8.54
N VAL A 249 -0.65 14.48 7.35
CA VAL A 249 0.46 15.38 7.00
C VAL A 249 -0.06 16.80 6.85
N GLY A 250 -1.21 16.99 6.19
CA GLY A 250 -1.90 18.28 6.08
C GLY A 250 -2.30 18.85 7.45
N ASP A 251 -2.84 18.00 8.35
CA ASP A 251 -3.14 18.42 9.73
C ASP A 251 -1.89 18.92 10.45
N SER A 252 -0.75 18.23 10.26
CA SER A 252 0.52 18.61 10.87
C SER A 252 1.07 19.94 10.32
N SER A 253 0.95 20.18 9.01
CA SER A 253 1.36 21.45 8.41
C SER A 253 0.49 22.61 8.89
N ALA A 254 -0.82 22.38 8.99
CA ALA A 254 -1.77 23.38 9.50
C ALA A 254 -1.50 23.76 10.97
N GLU A 255 -1.13 22.76 11.82
CA GLU A 255 -0.79 23.05 13.22
C GLU A 255 0.50 23.87 13.33
N VAL A 256 1.53 23.54 12.54
CA VAL A 256 2.77 24.33 12.53
C VAL A 256 2.52 25.74 12.01
N LEU A 257 1.72 25.90 10.95
CA LEU A 257 1.38 27.20 10.40
C LEU A 257 0.58 28.06 11.39
N ARG A 258 -0.35 27.45 12.14
CA ARG A 258 -1.07 28.11 13.23
C ARG A 258 -0.15 28.59 14.33
N TRP A 259 0.85 27.79 14.69
CA TRP A 259 1.87 28.17 15.66
C TRP A 259 2.69 29.37 15.14
N VAL A 260 3.19 29.31 13.91
CA VAL A 260 3.93 30.42 13.27
C VAL A 260 3.10 31.71 13.27
N SER A 261 1.82 31.63 12.88
CA SER A 261 0.93 32.80 12.85
C SER A 261 0.82 33.46 14.24
N ARG A 262 0.60 32.63 15.29
CA ARG A 262 0.54 33.15 16.67
C ARG A 262 1.84 33.76 17.14
N ASP A 263 2.97 33.20 16.72
CA ASP A 263 4.29 33.72 17.08
C ASP A 263 4.57 35.07 16.40
N LEU A 264 4.27 35.19 15.11
CA LEU A 264 4.36 36.47 14.39
C LEU A 264 3.45 37.56 15.00
N ASP A 265 2.24 37.20 15.45
CA ASP A 265 1.32 38.16 16.08
C ASP A 265 1.88 38.64 17.42
N ARG A 266 2.46 37.76 18.24
CA ARG A 266 3.11 38.14 19.52
C ARG A 266 4.28 39.09 19.33
N HIS A 267 5.16 38.79 18.36
CA HIS A 267 6.28 39.71 18.05
C HIS A 267 5.82 41.06 17.49
N GLY A 268 4.74 41.08 16.74
CA GLY A 268 4.13 42.32 16.24
C GLY A 268 3.55 43.21 17.34
N MET A 269 2.87 42.63 18.32
CA MET A 269 2.36 43.38 19.47
C MET A 269 3.49 43.93 20.35
N ALA A 270 4.56 43.16 20.56
CA ALA A 270 5.71 43.62 21.31
C ALA A 270 6.44 44.81 20.63
N ALA A 271 6.53 44.81 19.30
CA ALA A 271 7.10 45.91 18.51
C ALA A 271 6.20 47.18 18.57
N SER A 272 4.88 47.01 18.45
CA SER A 272 3.93 48.10 18.53
C SER A 272 3.88 48.75 19.90
N GLN A 273 4.05 48.00 20.99
CA GLN A 273 4.09 48.52 22.36
C GLN A 273 5.40 49.27 22.66
N ARG A 274 6.49 49.03 21.94
CA ARG A 274 7.76 49.77 22.07
C ARG A 274 7.80 51.07 21.28
N ALA A 275 6.88 51.27 20.32
CA ALA A 275 6.83 52.42 19.43
C ALA A 275 6.21 53.72 20.00
N PRO A 276 5.43 53.78 21.12
CA PRO A 276 4.71 55.01 21.51
C PRO A 276 5.51 56.06 22.28
N ALA A 277 6.82 55.90 22.49
CA ALA A 277 7.59 56.82 23.35
C ALA A 277 8.24 58.02 22.58
N LEU A 278 8.15 58.09 21.25
CA LEU A 278 8.83 59.13 20.46
C LEU A 278 7.89 60.20 19.85
N SER A 279 6.57 60.11 20.01
CA SER A 279 5.64 61.09 19.44
C SER A 279 5.06 62.10 20.46
N ALA A 280 5.53 62.12 21.70
CA ALA A 280 5.06 63.03 22.74
C ALA A 280 6.08 64.15 23.12
N ALA A 281 7.09 64.37 22.26
CA ALA A 281 8.13 65.38 22.51
C ALA A 281 8.29 66.38 21.34
N GLU A 282 7.18 66.84 20.74
CA GLU A 282 7.13 68.06 19.93
C GLU A 282 5.99 68.96 20.40
#